data_9364c9f4e716e364e85a0e20836b2944
#
_entry.id   9364c9f4e716e364e85a0e20836b2944
#
_cell.length_a   1.000
_cell.length_b   1.000
_cell.length_c   1.000
_cell.angle_alpha   90.00
_cell.angle_beta   90.00
_cell.angle_gamma   90.00
#
_symmetry.space_group_name_H-M   'P 1'
#
loop_
_entity.id
_entity.type
_entity.pdbx_description
1 polymer ?
#
loop_
_entity_poly.entity_id
_entity_poly.type
_entity_poly.pdbx_seq_one_letter_code
_entity_poly.pdbx_strand_id
1 'polypeptide(L)'
;RSCMGKGFMDFFDSVDADIFCLQEIKLSEGQIEWNKENYYSYWNYAEKKGYSGTAVFSKEKPLSVKYGIGIDEHDHEGRVITLEFENFYMVTVYTPNSQRELTRLEYRMKWEDDFRNFLNDLRKTKPVVATGDMNVAHKEIDLKNPKTNRKNAGFTDEERQKMTELLDSGFIDTFRYFYPDAEQRYSWWSYMFKSREKNAGWRIDYFLASKELEDRLISAEIHDKVLGSDHCPIELVIDL
;
A
#
# COMPACT_ATOMS: atom_id res chain seq x y z
N ARG A 1 -2.05 16.15 1.51
CA ARG A 1 -1.97 17.64 1.46
C ARG A 1 -0.53 18.11 1.27
N SER A 2 0.41 17.63 2.08
CA SER A 2 1.82 18.05 2.01
C SER A 2 2.46 17.82 0.63
N CYS A 3 2.14 16.72 -0.05
CA CYS A 3 2.71 16.38 -1.36
C CYS A 3 2.17 17.23 -2.51
N MET A 4 0.97 17.81 -2.37
CA MET A 4 0.33 18.62 -3.44
C MET A 4 1.20 19.78 -3.89
N GLY A 5 1.91 20.45 -2.95
CA GLY A 5 2.84 21.54 -3.26
C GLY A 5 4.26 21.09 -3.62
N LYS A 6 4.51 19.79 -3.79
CA LYS A 6 5.84 19.20 -3.98
C LYS A 6 5.95 18.33 -5.25
N GLY A 7 5.20 18.67 -6.30
CA GLY A 7 5.24 17.98 -7.58
C GLY A 7 4.36 16.74 -7.69
N PHE A 8 3.47 16.50 -6.73
CA PHE A 8 2.55 15.36 -6.79
C PHE A 8 1.68 15.37 -8.06
N MET A 9 1.11 16.52 -8.42
CA MET A 9 0.22 16.62 -9.59
C MET A 9 0.98 16.40 -10.90
N ASP A 10 2.22 16.88 -11.00
CA ASP A 10 3.06 16.66 -12.17
C ASP A 10 3.37 15.17 -12.36
N PHE A 11 3.68 14.47 -11.27
CA PHE A 11 3.87 13.02 -11.29
C PHE A 11 2.59 12.28 -11.67
N PHE A 12 1.47 12.62 -11.02
CA PHE A 12 0.17 12.04 -11.28
C PHE A 12 -0.21 12.12 -12.77
N ASP A 13 -0.05 13.30 -13.35
CA ASP A 13 -0.36 13.55 -14.76
C ASP A 13 0.64 12.84 -15.70
N SER A 14 1.92 12.79 -15.34
CA SER A 14 2.96 12.19 -16.18
C SER A 14 2.88 10.66 -16.25
N VAL A 15 2.50 10.01 -15.14
CA VAL A 15 2.37 8.55 -15.10
C VAL A 15 1.10 8.07 -15.79
N ASP A 16 0.06 8.90 -15.82
CA ASP A 16 -1.22 8.63 -16.49
C ASP A 16 -1.78 7.24 -16.18
N ALA A 17 -1.71 6.82 -14.91
CA ALA A 17 -2.11 5.50 -14.48
C ALA A 17 -3.62 5.26 -14.67
N ASP A 18 -4.03 4.05 -15.01
CA ASP A 18 -5.45 3.66 -15.07
C ASP A 18 -6.10 3.69 -13.69
N ILE A 19 -5.36 3.27 -12.66
CA ILE A 19 -5.75 3.34 -11.26
C ILE A 19 -4.60 3.89 -10.45
N PHE A 20 -4.85 4.92 -9.63
CA PHE A 20 -3.87 5.55 -8.76
C PHE A 20 -4.36 5.50 -7.30
N CYS A 21 -3.56 4.95 -6.41
CA CYS A 21 -3.92 4.75 -5.00
C CYS A 21 -3.05 5.60 -4.09
N LEU A 22 -3.67 6.21 -3.09
CA LEU A 22 -2.99 6.99 -2.05
C LEU A 22 -3.29 6.45 -0.67
N GLN A 23 -2.28 6.46 0.18
CA GLN A 23 -2.39 6.12 1.58
C GLN A 23 -1.93 7.31 2.43
N GLU A 24 -2.33 7.30 3.70
CA GLU A 24 -1.96 8.34 4.66
C GLU A 24 -2.27 9.76 4.16
N ILE A 25 -3.47 9.93 3.60
CA ILE A 25 -3.89 11.22 3.02
C ILE A 25 -4.02 12.32 4.07
N LYS A 26 -4.30 11.96 5.34
CA LYS A 26 -4.45 12.88 6.48
C LYS A 26 -5.41 14.03 6.21
N LEU A 27 -6.47 13.76 5.46
CA LEU A 27 -7.50 14.72 5.07
C LEU A 27 -8.81 14.43 5.78
N SER A 28 -9.61 15.47 5.92
CA SER A 28 -11.06 15.37 6.18
C SER A 28 -11.82 15.78 4.93
N GLU A 29 -13.08 15.38 4.84
CA GLU A 29 -13.95 15.70 3.71
C GLU A 29 -13.97 17.23 3.45
N GLY A 30 -13.88 17.61 2.17
CA GLY A 30 -13.92 19.00 1.73
C GLY A 30 -12.63 19.82 1.95
N GLN A 31 -11.54 19.23 2.44
CA GLN A 31 -10.28 19.96 2.67
C GLN A 31 -9.47 20.23 1.41
N ILE A 32 -9.72 19.50 0.33
CA ILE A 32 -9.12 19.75 -0.99
C ILE A 32 -10.19 19.68 -2.07
N GLU A 33 -10.04 20.50 -3.10
CA GLU A 33 -10.79 20.34 -4.34
C GLU A 33 -10.00 19.42 -5.27
N TRP A 34 -10.67 18.34 -5.72
CA TRP A 34 -10.09 17.40 -6.68
C TRP A 34 -10.88 17.46 -7.98
N ASN A 35 -10.31 18.12 -9.00
CA ASN A 35 -10.97 18.39 -10.29
C ASN A 35 -10.22 17.71 -11.44
N LYS A 36 -10.09 16.37 -11.38
CA LYS A 36 -9.57 15.58 -12.51
C LYS A 36 -10.74 14.91 -13.21
N GLU A 37 -11.24 15.52 -14.29
CA GLU A 37 -12.43 15.06 -15.01
C GLU A 37 -12.31 13.65 -15.58
N ASN A 38 -11.07 13.19 -15.84
CA ASN A 38 -10.81 11.87 -16.41
C ASN A 38 -10.77 10.75 -15.38
N TYR A 39 -10.95 11.04 -14.09
CA TYR A 39 -10.88 10.07 -13.01
C TYR A 39 -12.12 10.12 -12.12
N TYR A 40 -12.65 8.94 -11.82
CA TYR A 40 -13.55 8.73 -10.69
C TYR A 40 -12.72 8.66 -9.42
N SER A 41 -13.07 9.40 -8.38
CA SER A 41 -12.32 9.45 -7.13
C SER A 41 -13.13 8.95 -5.94
N TYR A 42 -12.49 8.18 -5.10
CA TYR A 42 -13.07 7.58 -3.90
C TYR A 42 -12.17 7.83 -2.71
N TRP A 43 -12.73 8.33 -1.62
CA TRP A 43 -12.01 8.79 -0.46
C TRP A 43 -12.55 8.08 0.79
N ASN A 44 -11.65 7.54 1.61
CA ASN A 44 -11.98 6.94 2.90
C ASN A 44 -11.21 7.68 3.99
N TYR A 45 -11.92 8.53 4.73
CA TYR A 45 -11.35 9.36 5.77
C TYR A 45 -11.38 8.65 7.12
N ALA A 46 -10.34 8.83 7.94
CA ALA A 46 -10.39 8.43 9.33
C ALA A 46 -11.32 9.36 10.13
N GLU A 47 -11.99 8.82 11.13
CA GLU A 47 -12.79 9.64 12.06
C GLU A 47 -11.92 10.64 12.81
N LYS A 48 -10.70 10.24 13.17
CA LYS A 48 -9.71 11.13 13.76
C LYS A 48 -9.13 12.07 12.69
N LYS A 49 -9.35 13.38 12.87
CA LYS A 49 -8.87 14.42 11.94
C LYS A 49 -7.35 14.42 11.80
N GLY A 50 -6.87 14.59 10.56
CA GLY A 50 -5.44 14.67 10.27
C GLY A 50 -4.68 13.36 10.43
N TYR A 51 -5.35 12.22 10.40
CA TYR A 51 -4.80 10.90 10.66
C TYR A 51 -5.22 9.92 9.57
N SER A 52 -4.31 9.00 9.17
CA SER A 52 -4.60 7.89 8.25
C SER A 52 -5.34 8.32 6.97
N GLY A 53 -6.29 7.51 6.51
CA GLY A 53 -7.10 7.76 5.32
C GLY A 53 -6.47 7.27 4.03
N THR A 54 -7.31 6.85 3.09
CA THR A 54 -6.93 6.36 1.77
C THR A 54 -7.76 7.02 0.68
N ALA A 55 -7.24 7.01 -0.55
CA ALA A 55 -7.97 7.45 -1.73
C ALA A 55 -7.60 6.62 -2.95
N VAL A 56 -8.54 6.47 -3.87
CA VAL A 56 -8.33 5.80 -5.17
C VAL A 56 -8.90 6.65 -6.28
N PHE A 57 -8.15 6.75 -7.35
CA PHE A 57 -8.54 7.41 -8.60
C PHE A 57 -8.53 6.39 -9.72
N SER A 58 -9.62 6.25 -10.45
CA SER A 58 -9.77 5.28 -11.53
C SER A 58 -10.32 5.95 -12.79
N LYS A 59 -9.72 5.67 -13.95
CA LYS A 59 -10.26 6.11 -15.25
C LYS A 59 -11.56 5.38 -15.59
N GLU A 60 -11.68 4.13 -15.21
CA GLU A 60 -12.87 3.33 -15.39
C GLU A 60 -13.76 3.43 -14.14
N LYS A 61 -15.08 3.53 -14.36
CA LYS A 61 -16.04 3.51 -13.26
C LYS A 61 -16.18 2.09 -12.72
N PRO A 62 -15.88 1.83 -11.43
CA PRO A 62 -16.08 0.50 -10.85
C PRO A 62 -17.55 0.12 -10.78
N LEU A 63 -17.81 -1.19 -10.76
CA LEU A 63 -19.16 -1.75 -10.56
C LEU A 63 -19.67 -1.48 -9.14
N SER A 64 -18.77 -1.54 -8.15
CA SER A 64 -19.06 -1.23 -6.76
C SER A 64 -17.84 -0.69 -6.04
N VAL A 65 -18.06 -0.01 -4.93
CA VAL A 65 -17.02 0.51 -4.03
C VAL A 65 -17.35 0.08 -2.61
N LYS A 66 -16.37 -0.49 -1.91
CA LYS A 66 -16.49 -0.82 -0.50
C LYS A 66 -15.43 -0.08 0.31
N TYR A 67 -15.82 0.51 1.41
CA TYR A 67 -14.95 1.17 2.38
C TYR A 67 -14.79 0.27 3.60
N GLY A 68 -13.52 0.03 4.01
CA GLY A 68 -13.21 -0.87 5.11
C GLY A 68 -13.28 -2.35 4.74
N ILE A 69 -13.17 -3.21 5.74
CA ILE A 69 -13.19 -4.67 5.59
C ILE A 69 -14.44 -5.33 6.20
N GLY A 70 -15.37 -4.52 6.71
CA GLY A 70 -16.62 -5.00 7.30
C GLY A 70 -16.49 -5.43 8.76
N ILE A 71 -15.44 -4.99 9.44
CA ILE A 71 -15.20 -5.24 10.87
C ILE A 71 -15.10 -3.88 11.56
N ASP A 72 -16.03 -3.59 12.44
CA ASP A 72 -16.17 -2.28 13.10
C ASP A 72 -14.87 -1.81 13.76
N GLU A 73 -14.21 -2.69 14.50
CA GLU A 73 -12.92 -2.40 15.16
C GLU A 73 -11.84 -1.84 14.21
N HIS A 74 -11.90 -2.18 12.92
CA HIS A 74 -10.90 -1.83 11.91
C HIS A 74 -11.30 -0.66 11.01
N ASP A 75 -12.58 -0.34 10.93
CA ASP A 75 -13.12 0.50 9.85
C ASP A 75 -13.27 1.99 10.21
N HIS A 76 -12.72 2.44 11.35
CA HIS A 76 -12.76 3.85 11.80
C HIS A 76 -11.57 4.70 11.35
N GLU A 77 -10.53 4.08 10.79
CA GLU A 77 -9.28 4.76 10.46
C GLU A 77 -9.08 5.00 8.95
N GLY A 78 -10.10 4.71 8.11
CA GLY A 78 -10.06 4.99 6.66
C GLY A 78 -8.95 4.23 5.92
N ARG A 79 -8.69 2.96 6.28
CA ARG A 79 -7.51 2.22 5.83
C ARG A 79 -7.65 1.44 4.55
N VAL A 80 -8.88 1.09 4.14
CA VAL A 80 -9.11 0.20 3.00
C VAL A 80 -10.22 0.73 2.11
N ILE A 81 -9.97 0.75 0.79
CA ILE A 81 -10.98 0.93 -0.25
C ILE A 81 -10.86 -0.23 -1.21
N THR A 82 -11.98 -0.85 -1.55
CA THR A 82 -12.07 -1.88 -2.57
C THR A 82 -12.92 -1.39 -3.73
N LEU A 83 -12.36 -1.38 -4.94
CA LEU A 83 -13.08 -1.17 -6.19
C LEU A 83 -13.32 -2.52 -6.86
N GLU A 84 -14.56 -2.80 -7.22
CA GLU A 84 -14.92 -3.96 -8.02
C GLU A 84 -14.97 -3.60 -9.50
N PHE A 85 -14.21 -4.28 -10.32
CA PHE A 85 -14.29 -4.25 -11.77
C PHE A 85 -14.87 -5.58 -12.30
N GLU A 86 -15.12 -5.67 -13.59
CA GLU A 86 -15.71 -6.87 -14.17
C GLU A 86 -14.89 -8.13 -13.91
N ASN A 87 -13.57 -8.04 -14.04
CA ASN A 87 -12.66 -9.19 -14.01
C ASN A 87 -11.80 -9.27 -12.75
N PHE A 88 -11.78 -8.26 -11.88
CA PHE A 88 -10.92 -8.21 -10.70
C PHE A 88 -11.41 -7.23 -9.64
N TYR A 89 -10.85 -7.36 -8.44
CA TYR A 89 -10.93 -6.35 -7.39
C TYR A 89 -9.61 -5.60 -7.26
N MET A 90 -9.69 -4.28 -7.11
CA MET A 90 -8.58 -3.42 -6.73
C MET A 90 -8.74 -2.98 -5.29
N VAL A 91 -7.79 -3.33 -4.43
CA VAL A 91 -7.79 -2.97 -3.01
C VAL A 91 -6.61 -2.05 -2.72
N THR A 92 -6.88 -0.86 -2.20
CA THR A 92 -5.84 -0.03 -1.57
C THR A 92 -5.88 -0.21 -0.07
N VAL A 93 -4.70 -0.25 0.56
CA VAL A 93 -4.58 -0.46 2.00
C VAL A 93 -3.49 0.42 2.62
N TYR A 94 -3.80 0.95 3.78
CA TYR A 94 -2.83 1.53 4.69
C TYR A 94 -2.83 0.72 5.98
N THR A 95 -1.90 -0.21 6.09
CA THR A 95 -1.76 -1.11 7.23
C THR A 95 -1.43 -0.33 8.51
N PRO A 96 -2.08 -0.62 9.66
CA PRO A 96 -1.74 0.04 10.91
C PRO A 96 -0.27 -0.22 11.29
N ASN A 97 0.43 0.83 11.66
CA ASN A 97 1.79 0.74 12.19
C ASN A 97 1.75 0.19 13.63
N SER A 98 2.68 -0.70 13.96
CA SER A 98 2.79 -1.25 15.33
C SER A 98 3.27 -0.23 16.37
N GLN A 99 3.72 0.93 15.91
CA GLN A 99 4.20 2.09 16.66
C GLN A 99 5.48 1.83 17.47
N ARG A 100 6.03 2.91 18.01
CA ARG A 100 7.20 2.85 18.87
C ARG A 100 6.92 1.97 20.08
N GLU A 101 7.92 1.19 20.51
CA GLU A 101 7.79 0.24 21.61
C GLU A 101 6.73 -0.85 21.39
N LEU A 102 6.29 -1.01 20.12
CA LEU A 102 5.33 -2.02 19.70
C LEU A 102 3.97 -1.96 20.42
N THR A 103 3.55 -0.75 20.80
CA THR A 103 2.33 -0.54 21.58
C THR A 103 1.05 -0.99 20.87
N ARG A 104 1.06 -1.11 19.54
CA ARG A 104 -0.05 -1.62 18.72
C ARG A 104 0.23 -2.97 18.04
N LEU A 105 1.27 -3.68 18.42
CA LEU A 105 1.64 -4.93 17.75
C LEU A 105 0.51 -5.99 17.86
N GLU A 106 -0.07 -6.17 19.03
CA GLU A 106 -1.16 -7.12 19.25
C GLU A 106 -2.38 -6.82 18.37
N TYR A 107 -2.80 -5.55 18.33
CA TYR A 107 -3.87 -5.10 17.45
C TYR A 107 -3.52 -5.36 15.98
N ARG A 108 -2.29 -5.05 15.57
CA ARG A 108 -1.84 -5.26 14.20
C ARG A 108 -1.87 -6.73 13.81
N MET A 109 -1.51 -7.65 14.70
CA MET A 109 -1.55 -9.08 14.39
C MET A 109 -2.97 -9.54 14.09
N LYS A 110 -3.95 -9.07 14.85
CA LYS A 110 -5.37 -9.32 14.58
C LYS A 110 -5.80 -8.70 13.25
N TRP A 111 -5.43 -7.45 13.02
CA TRP A 111 -5.73 -6.73 11.78
C TRP A 111 -5.20 -7.48 10.53
N GLU A 112 -3.97 -7.99 10.61
CA GLU A 112 -3.35 -8.74 9.52
C GLU A 112 -4.12 -10.04 9.20
N ASP A 113 -4.56 -10.77 10.20
CA ASP A 113 -5.36 -11.99 10.01
C ASP A 113 -6.73 -11.66 9.38
N ASP A 114 -7.39 -10.63 9.86
CA ASP A 114 -8.68 -10.19 9.36
C ASP A 114 -8.57 -9.63 7.93
N PHE A 115 -7.52 -8.88 7.62
CA PHE A 115 -7.26 -8.37 6.28
C PHE A 115 -6.93 -9.51 5.28
N ARG A 116 -6.11 -10.48 5.68
CA ARG A 116 -5.83 -11.67 4.86
C ARG A 116 -7.12 -12.43 4.55
N ASN A 117 -7.96 -12.64 5.53
CA ASN A 117 -9.26 -13.30 5.34
C ASN A 117 -10.16 -12.50 4.40
N PHE A 118 -10.21 -11.17 4.55
CA PHE A 118 -10.95 -10.29 3.66
C PHE A 118 -10.49 -10.40 2.20
N LEU A 119 -9.19 -10.35 1.94
CA LEU A 119 -8.66 -10.49 0.58
C LEU A 119 -8.97 -11.87 -0.02
N ASN A 120 -8.86 -12.94 0.77
CA ASN A 120 -9.17 -14.29 0.30
C ASN A 120 -10.67 -14.52 0.09
N ASP A 121 -11.54 -13.83 0.83
CA ASP A 121 -12.99 -13.84 0.57
C ASP A 121 -13.33 -13.17 -0.76
N LEU A 122 -12.74 -12.02 -1.05
CA LEU A 122 -12.86 -11.37 -2.37
C LEU A 122 -12.41 -12.30 -3.50
N ARG A 123 -11.29 -12.97 -3.30
CA ARG A 123 -10.67 -13.87 -4.27
C ARG A 123 -11.52 -15.08 -4.62
N LYS A 124 -12.47 -15.48 -3.77
CA LYS A 124 -13.46 -16.52 -4.10
C LYS A 124 -14.35 -16.16 -5.29
N THR A 125 -14.52 -14.86 -5.54
CA THR A 125 -15.38 -14.33 -6.62
C THR A 125 -14.57 -13.90 -7.84
N LYS A 126 -13.53 -13.10 -7.64
CA LYS A 126 -12.65 -12.54 -8.70
C LYS A 126 -11.22 -12.45 -8.21
N PRO A 127 -10.23 -12.47 -9.11
CA PRO A 127 -8.85 -12.15 -8.75
C PRO A 127 -8.71 -10.80 -8.07
N VAL A 128 -7.69 -10.65 -7.25
CA VAL A 128 -7.45 -9.45 -6.44
C VAL A 128 -6.07 -8.86 -6.72
N VAL A 129 -6.01 -7.56 -6.92
CA VAL A 129 -4.78 -6.76 -6.82
C VAL A 129 -4.89 -5.90 -5.57
N ALA A 130 -3.96 -6.04 -4.64
CA ALA A 130 -3.89 -5.23 -3.42
C ALA A 130 -2.62 -4.40 -3.41
N THR A 131 -2.74 -3.11 -3.12
CA THR A 131 -1.58 -2.21 -3.08
C THR A 131 -1.66 -1.25 -1.91
N GLY A 132 -0.52 -0.85 -1.42
CA GLY A 132 -0.40 0.21 -0.43
C GLY A 132 0.80 0.05 0.49
N ASP A 133 0.77 0.83 1.55
CA ASP A 133 1.74 0.76 2.63
C ASP A 133 1.37 -0.38 3.58
N MET A 134 2.13 -1.46 3.49
CA MET A 134 1.95 -2.66 4.32
C MET A 134 2.70 -2.55 5.66
N ASN A 135 3.44 -1.46 5.89
CA ASN A 135 4.19 -1.19 7.13
C ASN A 135 5.07 -2.36 7.59
N VAL A 136 5.64 -3.10 6.63
CA VAL A 136 6.57 -4.19 6.90
C VAL A 136 7.58 -4.37 5.78
N ALA A 137 8.86 -4.49 6.12
CA ALA A 137 9.88 -5.05 5.23
C ALA A 137 9.88 -6.57 5.43
N HIS A 138 9.59 -7.34 4.36
CA HIS A 138 9.33 -8.78 4.48
C HIS A 138 10.61 -9.58 4.81
N LYS A 139 11.67 -9.35 4.05
CA LYS A 139 12.94 -10.09 4.17
C LYS A 139 14.09 -9.14 4.52
N GLU A 140 15.24 -9.69 4.91
CA GLU A 140 16.43 -8.88 5.21
C GLU A 140 16.90 -8.03 4.03
N ILE A 141 16.67 -8.47 2.79
CA ILE A 141 16.95 -7.71 1.57
C ILE A 141 16.08 -6.45 1.43
N ASP A 142 14.96 -6.38 2.15
CA ASP A 142 13.97 -5.31 2.02
C ASP A 142 14.24 -4.09 2.90
N LEU A 143 15.36 -4.07 3.66
CA LEU A 143 15.78 -2.88 4.39
C LEU A 143 17.31 -2.83 4.53
N LYS A 144 17.84 -1.61 4.74
CA LYS A 144 19.28 -1.37 4.81
C LYS A 144 19.94 -2.00 6.03
N ASN A 145 19.29 -1.96 7.19
CA ASN A 145 19.90 -2.36 8.48
C ASN A 145 19.05 -3.42 9.19
N PRO A 146 18.95 -4.66 8.67
CA PRO A 146 18.05 -5.68 9.22
C PRO A 146 18.40 -6.08 10.67
N LYS A 147 19.68 -6.21 10.99
CA LYS A 147 20.10 -6.68 12.31
C LYS A 147 19.69 -5.76 13.46
N THR A 148 19.77 -4.45 13.24
CA THR A 148 19.43 -3.45 14.27
C THR A 148 17.94 -3.17 14.37
N ASN A 149 17.15 -3.58 13.38
CA ASN A 149 15.72 -3.29 13.29
C ASN A 149 14.81 -4.48 13.61
N ARG A 150 15.36 -5.65 13.93
CA ARG A 150 14.60 -6.88 14.14
C ARG A 150 13.53 -6.80 15.24
N LYS A 151 13.68 -5.87 16.18
CA LYS A 151 12.69 -5.63 17.25
C LYS A 151 11.94 -4.31 17.10
N ASN A 152 12.08 -3.64 15.97
CA ASN A 152 11.41 -2.38 15.70
C ASN A 152 10.17 -2.59 14.83
N ALA A 153 9.18 -1.71 14.99
CA ALA A 153 7.98 -1.69 14.15
C ALA A 153 8.35 -1.69 12.65
N GLY A 154 7.71 -2.54 11.88
CA GLY A 154 7.95 -2.75 10.45
C GLY A 154 8.95 -3.87 10.13
N PHE A 155 9.67 -4.44 11.13
CA PHE A 155 10.58 -5.56 10.90
C PHE A 155 10.62 -6.58 12.05
N THR A 156 9.60 -6.63 12.88
CA THR A 156 9.46 -7.69 13.89
C THR A 156 9.23 -9.04 13.21
N ASP A 157 9.63 -10.11 13.89
CA ASP A 157 9.41 -11.48 13.38
C ASP A 157 7.90 -11.74 13.17
N GLU A 158 7.05 -11.22 14.05
CA GLU A 158 5.59 -11.34 13.98
C GLU A 158 5.02 -10.64 12.74
N GLU A 159 5.42 -9.41 12.46
CA GLU A 159 4.95 -8.67 11.28
C GLU A 159 5.42 -9.33 9.98
N ARG A 160 6.67 -9.77 9.93
CA ARG A 160 7.22 -10.51 8.78
C ARG A 160 6.52 -11.83 8.55
N GLN A 161 6.18 -12.54 9.63
CA GLN A 161 5.44 -13.80 9.55
C GLN A 161 4.04 -13.58 8.96
N LYS A 162 3.34 -12.50 9.34
CA LYS A 162 2.04 -12.16 8.76
C LYS A 162 2.12 -11.86 7.25
N MET A 163 3.17 -11.20 6.78
CA MET A 163 3.39 -11.06 5.34
C MET A 163 3.63 -12.41 4.66
N THR A 164 4.40 -13.29 5.26
CA THR A 164 4.60 -14.65 4.75
C THR A 164 3.28 -15.41 4.65
N GLU A 165 2.45 -15.37 5.70
CA GLU A 165 1.12 -15.99 5.70
C GLU A 165 0.20 -15.44 4.62
N LEU A 166 0.23 -14.11 4.40
CA LEU A 166 -0.54 -13.47 3.34
C LEU A 166 -0.10 -13.96 1.95
N LEU A 167 1.20 -13.98 1.68
CA LEU A 167 1.73 -14.47 0.40
C LEU A 167 1.44 -15.96 0.20
N ASP A 168 1.64 -16.78 1.23
CA ASP A 168 1.40 -18.23 1.18
C ASP A 168 -0.09 -18.55 0.99
N SER A 169 -0.99 -17.65 1.37
CA SER A 169 -2.43 -17.82 1.14
C SER A 169 -2.83 -17.70 -0.33
N GLY A 170 -1.93 -17.24 -1.21
CA GLY A 170 -2.15 -17.19 -2.65
C GLY A 170 -1.94 -15.84 -3.29
N PHE A 171 -1.00 -15.04 -2.77
CA PHE A 171 -0.61 -13.75 -3.34
C PHE A 171 0.85 -13.74 -3.77
N ILE A 172 1.16 -12.93 -4.77
CA ILE A 172 2.49 -12.71 -5.32
C ILE A 172 2.95 -11.31 -4.92
N ASP A 173 4.13 -11.20 -4.31
CA ASP A 173 4.87 -9.93 -4.21
C ASP A 173 5.43 -9.61 -5.60
N THR A 174 4.75 -8.72 -6.33
CA THR A 174 5.02 -8.50 -7.75
C THR A 174 6.41 -7.92 -8.01
N PHE A 175 6.94 -7.08 -7.12
CA PHE A 175 8.30 -6.59 -7.26
C PHE A 175 9.31 -7.72 -7.15
N ARG A 176 9.18 -8.61 -6.15
CA ARG A 176 10.07 -9.76 -5.98
C ARG A 176 9.88 -10.83 -7.06
N TYR A 177 8.72 -10.89 -7.67
CA TYR A 177 8.49 -11.75 -8.83
C TYR A 177 9.41 -11.39 -10.00
N PHE A 178 9.53 -10.09 -10.32
CA PHE A 178 10.41 -9.62 -11.40
C PHE A 178 11.87 -9.46 -10.96
N TYR A 179 12.11 -9.09 -9.71
CA TYR A 179 13.44 -8.77 -9.17
C TYR A 179 13.70 -9.52 -7.86
N PRO A 180 13.82 -10.87 -7.90
CA PRO A 180 13.93 -11.68 -6.69
C PRO A 180 15.16 -11.32 -5.83
N ASP A 181 16.25 -10.92 -6.45
CA ASP A 181 17.54 -10.69 -5.80
C ASP A 181 18.01 -9.23 -5.84
N ALA A 182 17.17 -8.29 -6.29
CA ALA A 182 17.54 -6.89 -6.37
C ALA A 182 17.72 -6.29 -4.97
N GLU A 183 18.95 -5.88 -4.67
CA GLU A 183 19.32 -5.27 -3.42
C GLU A 183 19.13 -3.75 -3.42
N GLN A 184 19.02 -3.16 -2.24
CA GLN A 184 18.96 -1.71 -2.02
C GLN A 184 17.84 -1.02 -2.80
N ARG A 185 16.73 -1.72 -2.99
CA ARG A 185 15.50 -1.19 -3.59
C ARG A 185 14.46 -0.99 -2.51
N TYR A 186 14.19 0.27 -2.21
CA TYR A 186 13.34 0.68 -1.08
C TYR A 186 12.26 1.64 -1.56
N SER A 187 11.20 1.75 -0.75
CA SER A 187 10.05 2.62 -1.02
C SER A 187 9.85 3.71 0.04
N TRP A 188 10.53 3.60 1.17
CA TRP A 188 10.43 4.53 2.29
C TRP A 188 11.79 4.82 2.93
N TRP A 189 12.00 6.06 3.38
CA TRP A 189 13.19 6.53 4.10
C TRP A 189 12.77 7.49 5.20
N SER A 190 13.30 7.29 6.41
CA SER A 190 13.10 8.25 7.49
C SER A 190 13.59 9.64 7.08
N TYR A 191 12.88 10.68 7.51
CA TYR A 191 13.37 12.07 7.38
C TYR A 191 14.62 12.34 8.22
N MET A 192 14.92 11.48 9.20
CA MET A 192 16.07 11.66 10.10
C MET A 192 17.36 11.17 9.45
N PHE A 193 18.48 11.73 9.90
CA PHE A 193 19.84 11.26 9.57
C PHE A 193 20.19 11.25 8.09
N LYS A 194 19.49 12.02 7.25
CA LYS A 194 19.69 12.01 5.78
C LYS A 194 19.54 10.60 5.18
N SER A 195 18.57 9.85 5.67
CA SER A 195 18.40 8.44 5.32
C SER A 195 18.23 8.22 3.83
N ARG A 196 17.50 9.11 3.14
CA ARG A 196 17.27 8.98 1.69
C ARG A 196 18.55 9.24 0.88
N GLU A 197 19.36 10.23 1.26
CA GLU A 197 20.64 10.52 0.60
C GLU A 197 21.61 9.33 0.71
N LYS A 198 21.57 8.62 1.84
CA LYS A 198 22.39 7.43 2.13
C LYS A 198 21.77 6.13 1.63
N ASN A 199 20.61 6.19 1.05
CA ASN A 199 19.75 5.04 0.72
C ASN A 199 19.59 4.06 1.90
N ALA A 200 19.42 4.60 3.12
CA ALA A 200 19.10 3.82 4.30
C ALA A 200 17.58 3.66 4.43
N GLY A 201 17.01 2.91 3.53
CA GLY A 201 15.57 2.77 3.34
C GLY A 201 15.02 1.40 3.67
N TRP A 202 13.70 1.30 3.50
CA TRP A 202 12.88 0.11 3.69
C TRP A 202 11.92 -0.04 2.51
N ARG A 203 11.71 -1.25 2.05
CA ARG A 203 10.62 -1.56 1.12
C ARG A 203 9.41 -2.02 1.93
N ILE A 204 8.44 -1.14 2.07
CA ILE A 204 7.23 -1.36 2.87
C ILE A 204 5.94 -1.11 2.06
N ASP A 205 6.07 -0.62 0.83
CA ASP A 205 4.96 -0.44 -0.10
C ASP A 205 4.99 -1.57 -1.14
N TYR A 206 3.84 -2.16 -1.40
CA TYR A 206 3.70 -3.36 -2.23
C TYR A 206 2.57 -3.25 -3.23
N PHE A 207 2.74 -3.90 -4.39
CA PHE A 207 1.67 -4.45 -5.19
C PHE A 207 1.65 -5.96 -5.01
N LEU A 208 0.56 -6.48 -4.47
CA LEU A 208 0.30 -7.91 -4.36
C LEU A 208 -0.76 -8.29 -5.38
N ALA A 209 -0.53 -9.35 -6.15
CA ALA A 209 -1.50 -9.89 -7.07
C ALA A 209 -1.87 -11.33 -6.65
N SER A 210 -3.14 -11.68 -6.72
CA SER A 210 -3.53 -13.07 -6.50
C SER A 210 -2.92 -13.99 -7.57
N LYS A 211 -2.60 -15.23 -7.21
CA LYS A 211 -1.88 -16.18 -8.07
C LYS A 211 -2.54 -16.42 -9.42
N GLU A 212 -3.85 -16.27 -9.50
CA GLU A 212 -4.62 -16.39 -10.75
C GLU A 212 -4.20 -15.36 -11.81
N LEU A 213 -3.53 -14.27 -11.39
CA LEU A 213 -3.06 -13.19 -12.26
C LEU A 213 -1.57 -13.33 -12.66
N GLU A 214 -0.89 -14.39 -12.26
CA GLU A 214 0.56 -14.53 -12.49
C GLU A 214 0.96 -14.33 -13.96
N ASP A 215 0.26 -14.99 -14.87
CA ASP A 215 0.54 -14.92 -16.32
C ASP A 215 0.14 -13.56 -16.94
N ARG A 216 -0.48 -12.68 -16.19
CA ARG A 216 -0.92 -11.35 -16.59
C ARG A 216 0.03 -10.24 -16.16
N LEU A 217 1.01 -10.55 -15.31
CA LEU A 217 2.00 -9.58 -14.83
C LEU A 217 2.94 -9.17 -15.96
N ILE A 218 3.14 -7.87 -16.17
CA ILE A 218 3.99 -7.32 -17.22
C ILE A 218 5.25 -6.70 -16.63
N SER A 219 5.12 -5.80 -15.65
CA SER A 219 6.27 -5.16 -14.98
C SER A 219 5.89 -4.62 -13.59
N ALA A 220 6.88 -4.49 -12.73
CA ALA A 220 6.76 -3.83 -11.44
C ALA A 220 7.97 -2.92 -11.22
N GLU A 221 7.73 -1.67 -10.76
CA GLU A 221 8.77 -0.68 -10.59
C GLU A 221 8.65 0.05 -9.24
N ILE A 222 9.79 0.52 -8.75
CA ILE A 222 9.92 1.43 -7.60
C ILE A 222 10.51 2.74 -8.13
N HIS A 223 9.76 3.83 -8.05
CA HIS A 223 10.17 5.14 -8.53
C HIS A 223 10.94 5.92 -7.46
N ASP A 224 12.09 5.41 -7.04
CA ASP A 224 12.89 5.91 -5.92
C ASP A 224 13.44 7.33 -6.10
N LYS A 225 13.45 7.84 -7.34
CA LYS A 225 13.88 9.20 -7.66
C LYS A 225 12.77 10.25 -7.55
N VAL A 226 11.52 9.83 -7.41
CA VAL A 226 10.39 10.75 -7.22
C VAL A 226 10.38 11.24 -5.78
N LEU A 227 10.50 12.54 -5.61
CA LEU A 227 10.58 13.21 -4.31
C LEU A 227 9.21 13.80 -3.91
N GLY A 228 9.13 14.35 -2.69
CA GLY A 228 7.93 15.04 -2.19
C GLY A 228 7.29 14.39 -0.97
N SER A 229 7.66 13.14 -0.68
CA SER A 229 7.24 12.36 0.49
C SER A 229 8.43 11.58 1.05
N ASP A 230 8.30 11.02 2.24
CA ASP A 230 9.20 10.00 2.79
C ASP A 230 9.02 8.63 2.13
N HIS A 231 7.90 8.43 1.43
CA HIS A 231 7.71 7.32 0.49
C HIS A 231 8.01 7.76 -0.95
N CYS A 232 8.31 6.80 -1.81
CA CYS A 232 8.27 6.99 -3.25
C CYS A 232 7.12 6.17 -3.86
N PRO A 233 6.66 6.53 -5.07
CA PRO A 233 5.64 5.75 -5.75
C PRO A 233 6.17 4.37 -6.18
N ILE A 234 5.26 3.40 -6.19
CA ILE A 234 5.48 2.09 -6.82
C ILE A 234 4.47 1.89 -7.95
N GLU A 235 4.83 1.07 -8.92
CA GLU A 235 4.02 0.83 -10.12
C GLU A 235 3.92 -0.66 -10.42
N LEU A 236 2.74 -1.08 -10.86
CA LEU A 236 2.49 -2.38 -11.47
C LEU A 236 1.85 -2.18 -12.83
N VAL A 237 2.37 -2.85 -13.86
CA VAL A 237 1.71 -3.00 -15.16
C VAL A 237 1.21 -4.44 -15.27
N ILE A 238 -0.08 -4.58 -15.49
CA ILE A 238 -0.76 -5.87 -15.53
C ILE A 238 -1.87 -5.85 -16.60
N ASP A 239 -2.08 -6.97 -17.28
CA ASP A 239 -3.11 -7.17 -18.29
C ASP A 239 -4.36 -7.80 -17.65
N LEU A 240 -5.44 -7.02 -17.49
CA LEU A 240 -6.65 -7.41 -16.73
C LEU A 240 -7.90 -7.45 -17.60
#